data_14f3fc615c762a7e39c15120a0082f7e
#
_entry.id   14f3fc615c762a7e39c15120a0082f7e
#
_cell.length_a   1.000
_cell.length_b   1.000
_cell.length_c   1.000
_cell.angle_alpha   90.00
_cell.angle_beta   90.00
_cell.angle_gamma   90.00
#
_symmetry.space_group_name_H-M   'P 1'
#
loop_
_entity.id
_entity.type
_entity.pdbx_description
1 polymer ?
#
loop_
_entity_poly.entity_id
_entity_poly.type
_entity_poly.pdbx_seq_one_letter_code
_entity_poly.pdbx_strand_id
1 'polypeptide(L)'
;MNHKQLEKIPNGILLNRLLSHSDFARFNEWGSDDWRDPNEKNPSLSLSSKGWYNHKTGAEGSLYDLAKKRDLLEVPQDPLNIQENRDQKGQSDTTKQAERLWKQEESQPAKERSQHYLSEQRKIPIENYKDLLGSHLRCVEDNQGREILLCPMLTPDQRNSAEAGSSFSAEKVHWVILLEGDRYEKKQLGSPSDGVGRISYLPPLSEDCESLQYLVIEGLEDALSIRSRYRDHHFLVC
;
A
#
# COMPACT_ATOMS: atom_id res chain seq x y z
N MET A 1 15.77 -29.78 3.14
CA MET A 1 14.58 -29.00 3.58
C MET A 1 13.37 -29.92 3.56
N ASN A 2 12.61 -30.00 4.65
CA ASN A 2 11.53 -30.98 4.78
C ASN A 2 10.30 -30.49 4.00
N HIS A 3 9.65 -31.34 3.21
CA HIS A 3 8.46 -31.04 2.37
C HIS A 3 7.39 -30.20 3.11
N LYS A 4 7.21 -30.42 4.42
CA LYS A 4 6.25 -29.69 5.26
C LYS A 4 6.58 -28.20 5.51
N GLN A 5 7.84 -27.76 5.23
CA GLN A 5 8.20 -26.35 5.39
C GLN A 5 7.88 -25.53 4.14
N LEU A 6 7.79 -26.15 2.98
CA LEU A 6 7.49 -25.49 1.70
C LEU A 6 5.99 -25.18 1.55
N GLU A 7 5.10 -25.99 2.17
CA GLU A 7 3.65 -25.73 2.18
C GLU A 7 3.26 -24.44 2.94
N LYS A 8 4.22 -23.81 3.65
CA LYS A 8 4.00 -22.56 4.39
C LYS A 8 4.36 -21.29 3.61
N ILE A 9 4.82 -21.41 2.36
CA ILE A 9 5.11 -20.21 1.55
C ILE A 9 3.77 -19.58 1.14
N PRO A 10 3.51 -18.31 1.51
CA PRO A 10 2.28 -17.62 1.12
C PRO A 10 2.13 -17.57 -0.41
N ASN A 11 0.90 -17.75 -0.90
CA ASN A 11 0.60 -17.74 -2.32
C ASN A 11 1.06 -16.50 -3.06
N GLY A 12 1.00 -15.32 -2.42
CA GLY A 12 1.51 -14.08 -3.00
C GLY A 12 3.02 -14.11 -3.28
N ILE A 13 3.81 -14.78 -2.43
CA ILE A 13 5.25 -14.97 -2.66
C ILE A 13 5.47 -15.94 -3.81
N LEU A 14 4.70 -17.02 -3.87
CA LEU A 14 4.78 -18.01 -4.97
C LEU A 14 4.37 -17.38 -6.31
N LEU A 15 3.32 -16.58 -6.34
CA LEU A 15 2.88 -15.85 -7.53
C LEU A 15 3.98 -14.90 -8.04
N ASN A 16 4.57 -14.12 -7.16
CA ASN A 16 5.66 -13.20 -7.53
C ASN A 16 6.89 -13.96 -8.07
N ARG A 17 7.22 -15.12 -7.51
CA ARG A 17 8.32 -15.96 -8.02
C ARG A 17 8.02 -16.50 -9.41
N LEU A 18 6.79 -16.97 -9.62
CA LEU A 18 6.33 -17.45 -10.92
C LEU A 18 6.40 -16.32 -11.96
N LEU A 19 5.87 -15.14 -11.65
CA LEU A 19 5.88 -13.99 -12.56
C LEU A 19 7.31 -13.46 -12.84
N SER A 20 8.27 -13.74 -11.97
CA SER A 20 9.68 -13.41 -12.19
C SER A 20 10.43 -14.47 -13.02
N HIS A 21 9.84 -15.65 -13.24
CA HIS A 21 10.43 -16.71 -14.06
C HIS A 21 10.27 -16.41 -15.55
N SER A 22 11.24 -16.81 -16.38
CA SER A 22 11.27 -16.55 -17.82
C SER A 22 10.00 -16.97 -18.56
N ASP A 23 9.34 -18.05 -18.13
CA ASP A 23 8.11 -18.57 -18.73
C ASP A 23 6.91 -17.64 -18.52
N PHE A 24 6.91 -16.86 -17.45
CA PHE A 24 5.80 -15.99 -17.02
C PHE A 24 6.18 -14.50 -16.96
N ALA A 25 7.44 -14.15 -17.25
CA ALA A 25 7.94 -12.77 -17.15
C ALA A 25 7.20 -11.75 -18.04
N ARG A 26 6.48 -12.25 -19.06
CA ARG A 26 5.64 -11.46 -19.97
C ARG A 26 4.17 -11.36 -19.53
N PHE A 27 3.77 -12.06 -18.47
CA PHE A 27 2.40 -12.00 -17.98
C PHE A 27 2.14 -10.62 -17.38
N ASN A 28 1.02 -10.03 -17.79
CA ASN A 28 0.53 -8.76 -17.26
C ASN A 28 -0.78 -8.98 -16.50
N GLU A 29 -1.06 -8.11 -15.56
CA GLU A 29 -2.32 -8.08 -14.85
C GLU A 29 -3.46 -7.74 -15.83
N TRP A 30 -4.40 -8.66 -15.98
CA TRP A 30 -5.55 -8.53 -16.89
C TRP A 30 -6.79 -7.97 -16.18
N GLY A 31 -6.83 -8.10 -14.88
CA GLY A 31 -7.88 -7.63 -13.98
C GLY A 31 -7.41 -7.78 -12.53
N SER A 32 -8.30 -7.57 -11.58
CA SER A 32 -7.93 -7.75 -10.17
C SER A 32 -7.50 -9.19 -9.90
N ASP A 33 -6.21 -9.41 -9.59
CA ASP A 33 -5.61 -10.72 -9.26
C ASP A 33 -5.75 -11.78 -10.40
N ASP A 34 -5.61 -11.37 -11.66
CA ASP A 34 -5.60 -12.25 -12.82
C ASP A 34 -4.46 -11.85 -13.77
N TRP A 35 -3.47 -12.74 -13.94
CA TRP A 35 -2.27 -12.51 -14.72
C TRP A 35 -2.24 -13.43 -15.95
N ARG A 36 -2.10 -12.85 -17.14
CA ARG A 36 -2.15 -13.56 -18.43
C ARG A 36 -1.07 -13.06 -19.39
N ASP A 37 -0.75 -13.90 -20.37
CA ASP A 37 0.14 -13.51 -21.47
C ASP A 37 -0.56 -12.52 -22.42
N PRO A 38 -0.11 -11.26 -22.50
CA PRO A 38 -0.74 -10.24 -23.34
C PRO A 38 -0.54 -10.49 -24.85
N ASN A 39 0.42 -11.34 -25.23
CA ASN A 39 0.70 -11.64 -26.63
C ASN A 39 -0.18 -12.78 -27.19
N GLU A 40 -0.93 -13.47 -26.33
CA GLU A 40 -1.92 -14.45 -26.77
C GLU A 40 -3.30 -13.79 -26.91
N LYS A 41 -3.89 -13.82 -28.11
CA LYS A 41 -5.25 -13.30 -28.35
C LYS A 41 -6.31 -13.91 -27.43
N ASN A 42 -6.13 -15.18 -27.07
CA ASN A 42 -6.92 -15.91 -26.08
C ASN A 42 -5.95 -16.64 -25.13
N PRO A 43 -5.48 -15.97 -24.07
CA PRO A 43 -4.51 -16.55 -23.16
C PRO A 43 -5.01 -17.89 -22.60
N SER A 44 -4.20 -18.92 -22.77
CA SER A 44 -4.56 -20.28 -22.32
C SER A 44 -4.35 -20.49 -20.84
N LEU A 45 -3.49 -19.71 -20.21
CA LEU A 45 -3.13 -19.85 -18.81
C LEU A 45 -3.39 -18.52 -18.09
N SER A 46 -4.06 -18.59 -16.94
CA SER A 46 -4.15 -17.51 -15.98
C SER A 46 -3.52 -17.90 -14.65
N LEU A 47 -2.89 -16.94 -13.99
CA LEU A 47 -2.33 -17.03 -12.65
C LEU A 47 -3.04 -16.04 -11.74
N SER A 48 -3.27 -16.43 -10.49
CA SER A 48 -3.85 -15.56 -9.46
C SER A 48 -3.28 -15.92 -8.09
N SER A 49 -3.56 -15.12 -7.06
CA SER A 49 -3.20 -15.47 -5.68
C SER A 49 -3.86 -16.76 -5.18
N LYS A 50 -4.91 -17.22 -5.85
CA LYS A 50 -5.64 -18.45 -5.49
C LYS A 50 -5.08 -19.70 -6.16
N GLY A 51 -4.36 -19.55 -7.29
CA GLY A 51 -3.83 -20.67 -8.05
C GLY A 51 -3.66 -20.36 -9.53
N TRP A 52 -3.63 -21.40 -10.36
CA TRP A 52 -3.56 -21.27 -11.81
C TRP A 52 -4.71 -22.04 -12.48
N TYR A 53 -5.11 -21.57 -13.64
CA TYR A 53 -6.14 -22.18 -14.47
C TYR A 53 -5.75 -22.18 -15.96
N ASN A 54 -5.93 -23.32 -16.63
CA ASN A 54 -5.72 -23.44 -18.07
C ASN A 54 -7.07 -23.47 -18.80
N HIS A 55 -7.38 -22.40 -19.50
CA HIS A 55 -8.65 -22.22 -20.21
C HIS A 55 -8.86 -23.17 -21.40
N LYS A 56 -7.78 -23.76 -21.96
CA LYS A 56 -7.89 -24.69 -23.09
C LYS A 56 -8.19 -26.11 -22.63
N THR A 57 -7.64 -26.52 -21.51
CA THR A 57 -7.74 -27.91 -21.03
C THR A 57 -8.68 -28.04 -19.83
N GLY A 58 -9.10 -26.94 -19.19
CA GLY A 58 -9.84 -26.96 -17.94
C GLY A 58 -9.00 -27.39 -16.74
N ALA A 59 -7.69 -27.58 -16.89
CA ALA A 59 -6.81 -27.95 -15.78
C ALA A 59 -6.56 -26.79 -14.86
N GLU A 60 -6.56 -27.05 -13.56
CA GLU A 60 -6.30 -26.08 -12.51
C GLU A 60 -5.39 -26.67 -11.43
N GLY A 61 -4.86 -25.83 -10.55
CA GLY A 61 -4.03 -26.27 -9.46
C GLY A 61 -3.50 -25.14 -8.58
N SER A 62 -2.76 -25.54 -7.53
CA SER A 62 -2.13 -24.57 -6.64
C SER A 62 -0.90 -23.92 -7.28
N LEU A 63 -0.56 -22.71 -6.86
CA LEU A 63 0.70 -22.07 -7.26
C LEU A 63 1.92 -22.88 -6.81
N TYR A 64 1.79 -23.62 -5.71
CA TYR A 64 2.83 -24.50 -5.21
C TYR A 64 3.15 -25.63 -6.20
N ASP A 65 2.11 -26.31 -6.75
CA ASP A 65 2.31 -27.38 -7.71
C ASP A 65 2.91 -26.88 -9.02
N LEU A 66 2.51 -25.67 -9.44
CA LEU A 66 3.08 -25.05 -10.62
C LEU A 66 4.56 -24.66 -10.39
N ALA A 67 4.88 -24.05 -9.26
CA ALA A 67 6.24 -23.70 -8.88
C ALA A 67 7.13 -24.94 -8.74
N LYS A 68 6.60 -26.05 -8.17
CA LYS A 68 7.29 -27.33 -8.07
C LYS A 68 7.61 -27.92 -9.44
N LYS A 69 6.66 -27.91 -10.37
CA LYS A 69 6.86 -28.39 -11.75
C LYS A 69 7.90 -27.58 -12.52
N ARG A 70 8.24 -26.38 -12.07
CA ARG A 70 9.19 -25.46 -12.70
C ARG A 70 10.50 -25.35 -11.94
N ASP A 71 10.76 -26.21 -10.95
CA ASP A 71 11.94 -26.17 -10.07
C ASP A 71 12.17 -24.81 -9.36
N LEU A 72 11.08 -24.05 -9.13
CA LEU A 72 11.10 -22.73 -8.51
C LEU A 72 10.99 -22.77 -6.99
N LEU A 73 11.01 -23.96 -6.39
CA LEU A 73 10.89 -24.15 -4.94
C LEU A 73 12.24 -24.10 -4.22
N GLU A 74 13.36 -24.03 -4.94
CA GLU A 74 14.65 -23.78 -4.29
C GLU A 74 14.62 -22.41 -3.62
N VAL A 75 14.65 -22.42 -2.29
CA VAL A 75 14.77 -21.20 -1.50
C VAL A 75 16.22 -20.76 -1.63
N PRO A 76 16.49 -19.55 -2.13
CA PRO A 76 17.82 -18.96 -1.98
C PRO A 76 18.22 -19.02 -0.50
N GLN A 77 19.42 -19.50 -0.19
CA GLN A 77 19.89 -19.64 1.20
C GLN A 77 20.05 -18.31 1.94
N ASP A 78 19.82 -17.20 1.25
CA ASP A 78 19.94 -15.86 1.81
C ASP A 78 18.65 -15.04 1.53
N PRO A 79 17.77 -14.88 2.54
CA PRO A 79 16.56 -14.04 2.38
C PRO A 79 16.88 -12.55 2.17
N LEU A 80 18.11 -12.10 2.43
CA LEU A 80 18.54 -10.71 2.26
C LEU A 80 18.86 -10.37 0.79
N ASN A 81 19.15 -11.35 -0.06
CA ASN A 81 19.50 -11.12 -1.46
C ASN A 81 18.30 -10.94 -2.41
N ILE A 82 17.08 -11.09 -1.91
CA ILE A 82 15.85 -10.83 -2.70
C ILE A 82 15.58 -9.32 -2.82
N GLN A 83 16.15 -8.52 -1.94
CA GLN A 83 15.94 -7.07 -1.88
C GLN A 83 16.75 -6.31 -2.93
N GLU A 84 17.98 -6.72 -3.19
CA GLU A 84 18.89 -5.97 -4.10
C GLU A 84 18.53 -6.05 -5.60
N ASN A 85 17.85 -7.10 -6.06
CA ASN A 85 17.44 -7.22 -7.47
C ASN A 85 16.11 -6.55 -7.81
N ARG A 86 15.36 -6.02 -6.83
CA ARG A 86 14.11 -5.27 -7.05
C ARG A 86 14.33 -3.79 -7.29
N ASP A 87 15.43 -3.23 -6.79
CA ASP A 87 15.75 -1.80 -6.90
C ASP A 87 16.12 -1.37 -8.33
N GLN A 88 16.34 -2.32 -9.26
CA GLN A 88 16.69 -2.04 -10.65
C GLN A 88 15.54 -2.17 -11.66
N LYS A 89 14.40 -2.78 -11.32
CA LYS A 89 13.19 -2.71 -12.16
C LYS A 89 12.38 -1.50 -11.72
N GLY A 90 12.43 -0.47 -12.55
CA GLY A 90 11.88 0.87 -12.33
C GLY A 90 10.64 0.90 -11.44
N GLN A 91 10.67 1.80 -10.46
CA GLN A 91 9.50 2.14 -9.63
C GLN A 91 8.25 2.15 -10.48
N SER A 92 7.18 1.47 -10.04
CA SER A 92 5.91 1.48 -10.77
C SER A 92 5.46 2.94 -10.96
N ASP A 93 4.78 3.24 -12.07
CA ASP A 93 4.28 4.59 -12.33
C ASP A 93 3.44 5.13 -11.17
N THR A 94 2.75 4.24 -10.45
CA THR A 94 1.96 4.59 -9.25
C THR A 94 2.82 4.98 -8.05
N THR A 95 4.00 4.38 -7.85
CA THR A 95 4.96 4.77 -6.80
C THR A 95 5.52 6.17 -7.09
N LYS A 96 5.96 6.42 -8.32
CA LYS A 96 6.44 7.76 -8.74
C LYS A 96 5.34 8.82 -8.61
N GLN A 97 4.11 8.45 -8.90
CA GLN A 97 2.97 9.34 -8.71
C GLN A 97 2.72 9.65 -7.22
N ALA A 98 2.79 8.64 -6.35
CA ALA A 98 2.65 8.83 -4.90
C ALA A 98 3.74 9.78 -4.35
N GLU A 99 5.00 9.53 -4.70
CA GLU A 99 6.13 10.40 -4.31
C GLU A 99 5.97 11.83 -4.81
N ARG A 100 5.55 12.00 -6.07
CA ARG A 100 5.34 13.32 -6.66
C ARG A 100 4.24 14.09 -5.93
N LEU A 101 3.09 13.45 -5.68
CA LEU A 101 1.99 14.07 -4.93
C LEU A 101 2.41 14.41 -3.50
N TRP A 102 3.16 13.51 -2.85
CA TRP A 102 3.65 13.76 -1.50
C TRP A 102 4.63 14.93 -1.41
N LYS A 103 5.46 15.14 -2.43
CA LYS A 103 6.42 16.26 -2.51
C LYS A 103 5.82 17.56 -3.04
N GLN A 104 4.60 17.52 -3.55
CA GLN A 104 3.93 18.71 -4.10
C GLN A 104 3.63 19.72 -3.00
N GLU A 105 3.66 21.00 -3.32
CA GLU A 105 3.23 22.06 -2.39
C GLU A 105 1.75 21.90 -2.04
N GLU A 106 1.41 22.22 -0.79
CA GLU A 106 0.02 22.19 -0.35
C GLU A 106 -0.79 23.28 -1.04
N SER A 107 -2.01 22.93 -1.43
CA SER A 107 -2.99 23.83 -2.03
C SER A 107 -3.95 24.32 -0.97
N GLN A 108 -4.16 25.63 -0.91
CA GLN A 108 -5.14 26.22 0.02
C GLN A 108 -6.57 25.75 -0.26
N PRO A 109 -7.07 25.69 -1.52
CA PRO A 109 -8.36 25.10 -1.83
C PRO A 109 -8.48 23.63 -1.36
N ALA A 110 -7.46 22.81 -1.62
CA ALA A 110 -7.45 21.41 -1.17
C ALA A 110 -7.49 21.29 0.36
N LYS A 111 -6.84 22.20 1.08
CA LYS A 111 -6.85 22.26 2.55
C LYS A 111 -8.25 22.59 3.08
N GLU A 112 -8.88 23.61 2.56
CA GLU A 112 -10.24 24.02 2.94
C GLU A 112 -11.24 22.89 2.66
N ARG A 113 -11.14 22.25 1.50
CA ARG A 113 -11.98 21.14 1.12
C ARG A 113 -11.76 19.90 1.99
N SER A 114 -10.51 19.59 2.32
CA SER A 114 -10.16 18.48 3.23
C SER A 114 -10.69 18.73 4.64
N GLN A 115 -10.60 19.96 5.14
CA GLN A 115 -11.17 20.34 6.43
C GLN A 115 -12.69 20.22 6.43
N HIS A 116 -13.35 20.69 5.36
CA HIS A 116 -14.80 20.54 5.22
C HIS A 116 -15.18 19.05 5.20
N TYR A 117 -14.46 18.22 4.43
CA TYR A 117 -14.67 16.77 4.40
C TYR A 117 -14.57 16.14 5.78
N LEU A 118 -13.48 16.39 6.50
CA LEU A 118 -13.25 15.79 7.81
C LEU A 118 -14.25 16.30 8.86
N SER A 119 -14.46 17.63 8.94
CA SER A 119 -15.29 18.21 9.99
C SER A 119 -16.79 18.07 9.71
N GLU A 120 -17.24 18.36 8.48
CA GLU A 120 -18.66 18.44 8.18
C GLU A 120 -19.25 17.11 7.69
N GLN A 121 -18.53 16.39 6.82
CA GLN A 121 -19.05 15.14 6.29
C GLN A 121 -18.73 13.96 7.21
N ARG A 122 -17.51 13.92 7.78
CA ARG A 122 -17.08 12.82 8.67
C ARG A 122 -17.31 13.12 10.16
N LYS A 123 -17.67 14.36 10.50
CA LYS A 123 -17.93 14.83 11.88
C LYS A 123 -16.73 14.63 12.82
N ILE A 124 -15.51 14.73 12.28
CA ILE A 124 -14.27 14.60 13.03
C ILE A 124 -13.90 15.96 13.60
N PRO A 125 -13.73 16.12 14.93
CA PRO A 125 -13.32 17.36 15.55
C PRO A 125 -11.96 17.84 15.01
N ILE A 126 -11.82 19.14 14.76
CA ILE A 126 -10.61 19.72 14.18
C ILE A 126 -9.36 19.50 15.06
N GLU A 127 -9.52 19.45 16.36
CA GLU A 127 -8.46 19.16 17.32
C GLU A 127 -7.82 17.77 17.11
N ASN A 128 -8.53 16.86 16.46
CA ASN A 128 -8.03 15.51 16.21
C ASN A 128 -7.07 15.41 15.02
N TYR A 129 -6.99 16.43 14.16
CA TYR A 129 -6.19 16.34 12.94
C TYR A 129 -5.43 17.62 12.55
N LYS A 130 -5.70 18.77 13.18
CA LYS A 130 -5.07 20.05 12.80
C LYS A 130 -3.54 20.03 12.88
N ASP A 131 -2.99 19.32 13.85
CA ASP A 131 -1.55 19.16 14.09
C ASP A 131 -0.89 18.21 13.07
N LEU A 132 -1.68 17.41 12.38
CA LEU A 132 -1.22 16.50 11.34
C LEU A 132 -1.11 17.15 9.96
N LEU A 133 -1.82 18.28 9.76
CA LEU A 133 -1.81 18.98 8.48
C LEU A 133 -0.40 19.52 8.16
N GLY A 134 0.07 19.25 6.96
CA GLY A 134 1.42 19.62 6.51
C GLY A 134 2.52 18.62 6.88
N SER A 135 2.27 17.70 7.81
CA SER A 135 3.23 16.69 8.25
C SER A 135 2.79 15.26 7.90
N HIS A 136 1.75 14.76 8.54
CA HIS A 136 1.20 13.41 8.36
C HIS A 136 -0.04 13.38 7.46
N LEU A 137 -0.69 14.53 7.29
CA LEU A 137 -1.76 14.74 6.33
C LEU A 137 -1.38 15.89 5.40
N ARG A 138 -1.46 15.69 4.10
CA ARG A 138 -1.18 16.72 3.11
C ARG A 138 -2.39 16.95 2.20
N CYS A 139 -2.60 18.21 1.86
CA CYS A 139 -3.72 18.66 1.04
C CYS A 139 -3.16 19.23 -0.26
N VAL A 140 -3.31 18.52 -1.37
CA VAL A 140 -2.72 18.88 -2.66
C VAL A 140 -3.77 18.84 -3.77
N GLU A 141 -3.46 19.43 -4.91
CA GLU A 141 -4.21 19.26 -6.14
C GLU A 141 -3.47 18.31 -7.09
N ASP A 142 -4.19 17.43 -7.76
CA ASP A 142 -3.59 16.62 -8.80
C ASP A 142 -3.48 17.37 -10.15
N ASN A 143 -2.94 16.71 -11.17
CA ASN A 143 -2.79 17.30 -12.51
C ASN A 143 -4.11 17.63 -13.22
N GLN A 144 -5.24 17.17 -12.68
CA GLN A 144 -6.59 17.44 -13.19
C GLN A 144 -7.29 18.53 -12.38
N GLY A 145 -6.59 19.16 -11.43
CA GLY A 145 -7.14 20.16 -10.52
C GLY A 145 -8.08 19.57 -9.47
N ARG A 146 -8.00 18.26 -9.21
CA ARG A 146 -8.81 17.62 -8.17
C ARG A 146 -8.13 17.79 -6.82
N GLU A 147 -8.89 18.22 -5.84
CA GLU A 147 -8.44 18.40 -4.46
C GLU A 147 -8.31 17.03 -3.77
N ILE A 148 -7.21 16.81 -3.08
CA ILE A 148 -6.84 15.51 -2.53
C ILE A 148 -6.32 15.66 -1.11
N LEU A 149 -6.81 14.80 -0.23
CA LEU A 149 -6.23 14.55 1.09
C LEU A 149 -5.35 13.31 1.01
N LEU A 150 -4.08 13.44 1.37
CA LEU A 150 -3.09 12.35 1.39
C LEU A 150 -2.72 12.00 2.83
N CYS A 151 -2.61 10.69 3.12
CA CYS A 151 -1.98 10.17 4.33
C CYS A 151 -0.89 9.17 3.92
N PRO A 152 0.37 9.31 4.37
CA PRO A 152 1.46 8.46 3.95
C PRO A 152 1.32 7.07 4.56
N MET A 153 1.72 6.05 3.81
CA MET A 153 1.90 4.69 4.31
C MET A 153 3.40 4.41 4.43
N LEU A 154 3.89 4.23 5.62
CA LEU A 154 5.30 4.16 5.97
C LEU A 154 5.77 2.72 6.12
N THR A 155 7.02 2.46 5.74
CA THR A 155 7.74 1.25 6.14
C THR A 155 8.06 1.31 7.65
N PRO A 156 8.43 0.20 8.30
CA PRO A 156 8.84 0.23 9.70
C PRO A 156 9.96 1.25 9.98
N ASP A 157 10.97 1.34 9.11
CA ASP A 157 12.09 2.29 9.28
C ASP A 157 11.64 3.75 9.11
N GLN A 158 10.80 4.02 8.11
CA GLN A 158 10.21 5.36 7.91
C GLN A 158 9.33 5.76 9.09
N ARG A 159 8.59 4.82 9.67
CA ARG A 159 7.78 5.05 10.86
C ARG A 159 8.67 5.42 12.05
N ASN A 160 9.74 4.67 12.32
CA ASN A 160 10.69 5.00 13.40
C ASN A 160 11.28 6.40 13.21
N SER A 161 11.58 6.79 11.95
CA SER A 161 12.04 8.15 11.63
C SER A 161 10.96 9.21 11.88
N ALA A 162 9.71 8.92 11.53
CA ALA A 162 8.57 9.82 11.76
C ALA A 162 8.28 9.98 13.27
N GLU A 163 8.37 8.91 14.05
CA GLU A 163 8.25 8.93 15.52
C GLU A 163 9.35 9.80 16.16
N ALA A 164 10.55 9.82 15.60
CA ALA A 164 11.65 10.67 16.01
C ALA A 164 11.55 12.13 15.49
N GLY A 165 10.43 12.50 14.83
CA GLY A 165 10.23 13.84 14.26
C GLY A 165 11.06 14.12 12.99
N SER A 166 11.66 13.11 12.38
CA SER A 166 12.44 13.25 11.16
C SER A 166 11.53 13.29 9.91
N SER A 167 11.99 13.99 8.87
CA SER A 167 11.31 14.00 7.58
C SER A 167 11.38 12.63 6.91
N PHE A 168 10.34 12.24 6.21
CA PHE A 168 10.26 10.99 5.48
C PHE A 168 9.75 11.21 4.05
N SER A 169 10.02 10.26 3.16
CA SER A 169 9.46 10.21 1.81
C SER A 169 8.35 9.18 1.76
N ALA A 170 7.22 9.52 1.18
CA ALA A 170 6.10 8.59 1.02
C ALA A 170 6.07 8.03 -0.41
N GLU A 171 6.36 6.74 -0.54
CA GLU A 171 6.26 5.98 -1.78
C GLU A 171 4.88 5.34 -1.98
N LYS A 172 4.09 5.32 -0.92
CA LYS A 172 2.71 4.85 -0.91
C LYS A 172 1.86 5.76 -0.03
N VAL A 173 0.67 6.08 -0.47
CA VAL A 173 -0.26 6.95 0.25
C VAL A 173 -1.69 6.41 0.20
N HIS A 174 -2.44 6.65 1.27
CA HIS A 174 -3.90 6.70 1.19
C HIS A 174 -4.28 7.99 0.47
N TRP A 175 -5.14 7.88 -0.50
CA TRP A 175 -5.56 8.96 -1.36
C TRP A 175 -7.08 9.12 -1.30
N VAL A 176 -7.53 10.23 -0.73
CA VAL A 176 -8.95 10.62 -0.73
C VAL A 176 -9.13 11.75 -1.73
N ILE A 177 -9.76 11.45 -2.84
CA ILE A 177 -10.12 12.46 -3.86
C ILE A 177 -11.44 13.09 -3.44
N LEU A 178 -11.44 14.41 -3.29
CA LEU A 178 -12.61 15.19 -2.91
C LEU A 178 -13.32 15.65 -4.19
N LEU A 179 -14.46 15.07 -4.49
CA LEU A 179 -15.25 15.39 -5.66
C LEU A 179 -16.22 16.55 -5.36
N GLU A 180 -16.90 17.05 -6.41
CA GLU A 180 -17.92 18.07 -6.24
C GLU A 180 -19.07 17.59 -5.33
N GLY A 181 -19.62 18.53 -4.56
CA GLY A 181 -20.61 18.24 -3.52
C GLY A 181 -19.98 17.46 -2.36
N ASP A 182 -20.74 16.52 -1.78
CA ASP A 182 -20.32 15.72 -0.63
C ASP A 182 -19.74 14.35 -1.04
N ARG A 183 -19.35 14.20 -2.30
CA ARG A 183 -18.79 12.96 -2.82
C ARG A 183 -17.27 12.90 -2.63
N TYR A 184 -16.77 11.69 -2.46
CA TYR A 184 -15.33 11.41 -2.39
C TYR A 184 -15.02 10.01 -2.92
N GLU A 185 -13.79 9.81 -3.36
CA GLU A 185 -13.24 8.50 -3.70
C GLU A 185 -12.02 8.21 -2.85
N LYS A 186 -11.92 6.98 -2.34
CA LYS A 186 -10.74 6.51 -1.61
C LYS A 186 -9.97 5.52 -2.45
N LYS A 187 -8.66 5.71 -2.49
CA LYS A 187 -7.72 4.81 -3.17
C LYS A 187 -6.44 4.70 -2.37
N GLN A 188 -5.69 3.65 -2.65
CA GLN A 188 -4.27 3.58 -2.28
C GLN A 188 -3.45 3.79 -3.55
N LEU A 189 -2.44 4.64 -3.46
CA LEU A 189 -1.51 4.93 -4.53
C LEU A 189 -0.11 4.50 -4.12
N GLY A 190 0.59 3.82 -4.99
CA GLY A 190 1.90 3.23 -4.75
C GLY A 190 1.92 1.73 -5.01
N SER A 191 3.09 1.12 -4.97
CA SER A 191 3.22 -0.32 -5.25
C SER A 191 2.37 -1.16 -4.29
N PRO A 192 1.57 -2.11 -4.80
CA PRO A 192 0.70 -2.93 -3.97
C PRO A 192 1.45 -3.89 -3.03
N SER A 193 2.67 -4.29 -3.37
CA SER A 193 3.46 -5.17 -2.49
C SER A 193 4.93 -5.23 -2.86
N ASP A 194 5.75 -4.65 -2.04
CA ASP A 194 7.19 -4.91 -1.94
C ASP A 194 7.50 -5.96 -0.86
N GLY A 195 6.48 -6.62 -0.31
CA GLY A 195 6.61 -7.58 0.79
C GLY A 195 6.84 -6.92 2.14
N VAL A 196 6.94 -5.60 2.20
CA VAL A 196 7.05 -4.83 3.43
C VAL A 196 5.66 -4.32 3.82
N GLY A 197 5.20 -4.65 5.01
CA GLY A 197 3.94 -4.13 5.55
C GLY A 197 4.05 -2.61 5.71
N ARG A 198 3.32 -1.86 4.89
CA ARG A 198 3.24 -0.40 5.00
C ARG A 198 1.95 -0.02 5.69
N ILE A 199 2.05 0.80 6.69
CA ILE A 199 0.97 1.23 7.56
C ILE A 199 1.06 2.74 7.71
N SER A 200 -0.07 3.45 7.68
CA SER A 200 -0.06 4.86 8.04
C SER A 200 0.14 5.03 9.55
N TYR A 201 0.91 6.03 9.90
CA TYR A 201 1.23 6.36 11.28
C TYR A 201 0.70 7.75 11.62
N LEU A 202 0.02 7.85 12.75
CA LEU A 202 -0.36 9.13 13.33
C LEU A 202 0.22 9.23 14.75
N PRO A 203 0.93 10.31 15.08
CA PRO A 203 1.50 10.52 16.39
C PRO A 203 0.41 10.77 17.46
N PRO A 204 0.72 10.62 18.74
CA PRO A 204 -0.18 10.99 19.83
C PRO A 204 -0.48 12.50 19.82
N LEU A 205 -1.57 12.88 20.48
CA LEU A 205 -1.89 14.31 20.72
C LEU A 205 -1.12 14.90 21.91
N SER A 206 -0.67 14.06 22.81
CA SER A 206 0.10 14.45 23.99
C SER A 206 1.59 14.47 23.65
N GLU A 207 2.25 15.58 23.95
CA GLU A 207 3.71 15.71 23.83
C GLU A 207 4.47 14.94 24.93
N ASP A 208 3.81 14.67 26.06
CA ASP A 208 4.39 14.01 27.25
C ASP A 208 4.18 12.49 27.25
N CYS A 209 4.05 11.86 26.07
CA CYS A 209 3.82 10.43 25.98
C CYS A 209 5.09 9.61 26.29
N GLU A 210 5.25 9.22 27.56
CA GLU A 210 6.39 8.39 28.01
C GLU A 210 6.28 6.93 27.60
N SER A 211 5.10 6.45 27.21
CA SER A 211 4.86 5.04 26.87
C SER A 211 4.48 4.86 25.41
N LEU A 212 5.18 3.97 24.70
CA LEU A 212 4.84 3.57 23.33
C LEU A 212 3.60 2.64 23.35
N GLN A 213 2.43 3.23 23.43
CA GLN A 213 1.16 2.50 23.30
C GLN A 213 0.62 2.70 21.88
N TYR A 214 0.32 1.60 21.19
CA TYR A 214 -0.20 1.62 19.82
C TYR A 214 -1.65 1.14 19.76
N LEU A 215 -2.45 1.86 18.99
CA LEU A 215 -3.77 1.40 18.54
C LEU A 215 -3.70 1.08 17.05
N VAL A 216 -4.15 -0.11 16.69
CA VAL A 216 -4.28 -0.54 15.28
C VAL A 216 -5.72 -0.33 14.87
N ILE A 217 -5.94 0.49 13.86
CA ILE A 217 -7.28 0.92 13.41
C ILE A 217 -7.39 0.68 11.90
N GLU A 218 -8.51 0.12 11.48
CA GLU A 218 -8.86 0.04 10.07
C GLU A 218 -9.49 1.37 9.63
N GLY A 219 -8.80 2.06 8.73
CA GLY A 219 -9.29 3.31 8.15
C GLY A 219 -8.84 4.60 8.86
N LEU A 220 -8.45 5.57 8.04
CA LEU A 220 -7.90 6.86 8.49
C LEU A 220 -8.93 7.67 9.30
N GLU A 221 -10.17 7.75 8.82
CA GLU A 221 -11.21 8.57 9.46
C GLU A 221 -11.60 8.01 10.83
N ASP A 222 -11.60 6.69 10.98
CA ASP A 222 -11.90 6.05 12.28
C ASP A 222 -10.78 6.36 13.28
N ALA A 223 -9.53 6.28 12.87
CA ALA A 223 -8.39 6.67 13.70
C ALA A 223 -8.48 8.13 14.12
N LEU A 224 -8.73 9.04 13.17
CA LEU A 224 -8.89 10.46 13.46
C LEU A 224 -10.09 10.75 14.37
N SER A 225 -11.20 10.01 14.23
CA SER A 225 -12.42 10.25 15.04
C SER A 225 -12.24 9.98 16.53
N ILE A 226 -11.37 9.03 16.89
CA ILE A 226 -11.12 8.64 18.28
C ILE A 226 -9.85 9.21 18.89
N ARG A 227 -9.03 9.93 18.11
CA ARG A 227 -7.69 10.39 18.51
C ARG A 227 -7.71 11.26 19.79
N SER A 228 -8.71 12.13 19.98
CA SER A 228 -8.85 12.91 21.20
C SER A 228 -9.22 12.08 22.44
N ARG A 229 -9.81 10.90 22.25
CA ARG A 229 -10.13 9.98 23.35
C ARG A 229 -8.90 9.20 23.83
N TYR A 230 -7.96 8.93 22.94
CA TYR A 230 -6.74 8.17 23.19
C TYR A 230 -5.50 9.02 22.93
N ARG A 231 -5.41 10.16 23.65
CA ARG A 231 -4.44 11.24 23.43
C ARG A 231 -2.99 10.81 23.50
N ASP A 232 -2.70 9.80 24.32
CA ASP A 232 -1.34 9.32 24.61
C ASP A 232 -0.97 8.09 23.75
N HIS A 233 -1.79 7.74 22.76
CA HIS A 233 -1.55 6.58 21.90
C HIS A 233 -1.08 6.99 20.52
N HIS A 234 -0.15 6.20 19.98
CA HIS A 234 0.21 6.19 18.58
C HIS A 234 -0.81 5.38 17.78
N PHE A 235 -1.16 5.81 16.59
CA PHE A 235 -2.13 5.11 15.75
C PHE A 235 -1.44 4.49 14.55
N LEU A 236 -1.68 3.20 14.34
CA LEU A 236 -1.31 2.45 13.16
C LEU A 236 -2.57 2.20 12.33
N VAL A 237 -2.64 2.83 11.15
CA VAL A 237 -3.83 2.78 10.28
C VAL A 237 -3.55 1.83 9.10
N CYS A 238 -4.36 0.77 9.01
CA CYS A 238 -4.25 -0.29 7.97
C CYS A 238 -5.06 0.02 6.71
#